data_8e4ed3b6eb53849a0fc30bb075c76902
#
_entry.id   8e4ed3b6eb53849a0fc30bb075c76902
#
_cell.length_a   1.000
_cell.length_b   1.000
_cell.length_c   1.000
_cell.angle_alpha   90.00
_cell.angle_beta   90.00
_cell.angle_gamma   90.00
#
_symmetry.space_group_name_H-M   'P 1'
#
loop_
_entity.id
_entity.type
_entity.pdbx_description
1 polymer ?
#
loop_
_entity_poly.entity_id
_entity_poly.type
_entity_poly.pdbx_seq_one_letter_code
_entity_poly.pdbx_strand_id
1 'polypeptide(L)' 'GSRAEQPVHKYYTSVQLQKGDSLWSLADQYAVSDRTSRAQFIDEVCELNGISEDNTLHSGEYLVVSYYSPEIGS' A
#
# COMPACT_ATOMS: atom_id res chain seq x y z
N GLY A 1 14.92 -9.91 29.01
CA GLY A 1 13.87 -9.37 28.82
C GLY A 1 13.47 -9.24 27.39
N SER A 2 12.33 -9.68 27.17
CA SER A 2 11.86 -9.52 25.84
C SER A 2 11.57 -8.08 25.60
N ARG A 3 11.96 -7.68 24.50
CA ARG A 3 11.65 -6.37 24.07
C ARG A 3 10.25 -6.37 23.50
N ALA A 4 9.50 -5.42 23.93
CA ALA A 4 8.17 -5.31 23.44
C ALA A 4 8.22 -4.79 22.02
N GLU A 5 7.76 -5.60 21.12
CA GLU A 5 7.60 -5.14 19.76
C GLU A 5 6.24 -4.55 19.62
N GLN A 6 6.18 -3.42 18.98
CA GLN A 6 4.90 -2.80 18.76
C GLN A 6 4.13 -3.63 17.75
N PRO A 7 2.87 -3.94 18.06
CA PRO A 7 2.07 -4.65 17.08
C PRO A 7 1.84 -3.75 15.87
N VAL A 8 1.87 -4.39 14.73
CA VAL A 8 1.65 -3.70 13.48
C VAL A 8 0.40 -4.27 12.86
N HIS A 9 -0.50 -3.40 12.48
CA HIS A 9 -1.76 -3.81 11.90
C HIS A 9 -1.81 -3.39 10.45
N LYS A 10 -2.56 -4.15 9.69
CA LYS A 10 -2.73 -3.88 8.28
C LYS A 10 -3.99 -3.07 8.09
N TYR A 11 -3.86 -1.98 7.39
CA TYR A 11 -4.97 -1.08 7.12
C TYR A 11 -5.17 -0.94 5.63
N TYR A 12 -6.36 -0.53 5.26
CA TYR A 12 -6.72 -0.30 3.87
C TYR A 12 -7.24 1.11 3.74
N THR A 13 -6.90 1.75 2.64
CA THR A 13 -7.37 3.10 2.39
C THR A 13 -7.50 3.31 0.89
N SER A 14 -8.36 4.24 0.51
CA SER A 14 -8.49 4.63 -0.88
C SER A 14 -7.61 5.83 -1.13
N VAL A 15 -6.87 5.78 -2.22
CA VAL A 15 -6.05 6.93 -2.62
C VAL A 15 -6.45 7.35 -4.01
N GLN A 16 -6.41 8.64 -4.26
CA GLN A 16 -6.69 9.17 -5.57
C GLN A 16 -5.38 9.33 -6.32
N LEU A 17 -5.35 8.82 -7.53
CA LEU A 17 -4.16 8.90 -8.35
C LEU A 17 -3.97 10.32 -8.84
N GLN A 18 -2.74 10.80 -8.72
CA GLN A 18 -2.35 12.09 -9.23
C GLN A 18 -1.66 11.92 -10.56
N LYS A 19 -1.55 13.01 -11.29
CA LYS A 19 -0.85 12.96 -12.56
C LYS A 19 0.56 12.46 -12.35
N GLY A 20 0.93 11.44 -13.12
CA GLY A 20 2.25 10.86 -13.00
C GLY A 20 2.39 9.74 -12.00
N ASP A 21 1.32 9.43 -11.27
CA ASP A 21 1.37 8.33 -10.33
C ASP A 21 1.37 6.99 -11.05
N SER A 22 2.02 6.03 -10.41
CA SER A 22 2.06 4.66 -10.92
C SER A 22 2.00 3.73 -9.72
N LEU A 23 1.90 2.44 -10.02
CA LEU A 23 1.91 1.47 -8.94
C LEU A 23 3.22 1.54 -8.17
N TRP A 24 4.32 1.79 -8.86
CA TRP A 24 5.61 1.88 -8.18
C TRP A 24 5.70 3.12 -7.31
N SER A 25 5.12 4.24 -7.74
CA SER A 25 5.14 5.42 -6.90
C SER A 25 4.29 5.22 -5.65
N LEU A 26 3.18 4.52 -5.78
CA LEU A 26 2.38 4.19 -4.61
C LEU A 26 3.13 3.25 -3.69
N ALA A 27 3.85 2.29 -4.27
CA ALA A 27 4.64 1.38 -3.45
C ALA A 27 5.69 2.14 -2.67
N ASP A 28 6.31 3.13 -3.28
CA ASP A 28 7.29 3.94 -2.57
C ASP A 28 6.67 4.66 -1.39
N GLN A 29 5.42 5.03 -1.49
CA GLN A 29 4.76 5.75 -0.40
C GLN A 29 4.28 4.82 0.70
N TYR A 30 3.78 3.65 0.35
CA TYR A 30 3.07 2.81 1.31
C TYR A 30 3.81 1.55 1.69
N ALA A 31 4.66 1.03 0.83
CA ALA A 31 5.41 -0.19 1.13
C ALA A 31 6.76 0.18 1.72
N VAL A 32 6.71 0.85 2.87
CA VAL A 32 7.93 1.36 3.47
C VAL A 32 8.37 0.55 4.67
N SER A 33 7.66 -0.49 5.01
CA SER A 33 8.03 -1.29 6.17
C SER A 33 8.83 -2.50 5.73
N ASP A 34 9.50 -3.12 6.68
CA ASP A 34 10.24 -4.33 6.40
C ASP A 34 9.33 -5.50 6.07
N ARG A 35 8.05 -5.35 6.31
CA ARG A 35 7.13 -6.48 6.18
C ARG A 35 6.62 -6.65 4.76
N THR A 36 6.75 -5.63 3.93
CA THR A 36 6.17 -5.67 2.59
C THR A 36 7.16 -5.10 1.61
N SER A 37 7.52 -5.89 0.62
CA SER A 37 8.32 -5.37 -0.47
C SER A 37 7.41 -4.61 -1.43
N ARG A 38 8.02 -3.81 -2.29
CA ARG A 38 7.24 -3.07 -3.26
C ARG A 38 6.51 -3.99 -4.21
N ALA A 39 7.16 -5.08 -4.59
CA ALA A 39 6.50 -6.04 -5.49
C ALA A 39 5.28 -6.67 -4.81
N GLN A 40 5.40 -7.01 -3.55
CA GLN A 40 4.27 -7.56 -2.82
C GLN A 40 3.14 -6.56 -2.69
N PHE A 41 3.50 -5.31 -2.43
CA PHE A 41 2.49 -4.25 -2.35
C PHE A 41 1.73 -4.14 -3.67
N ILE A 42 2.46 -4.13 -4.78
CA ILE A 42 1.83 -3.99 -6.09
C ILE A 42 0.92 -5.18 -6.37
N ASP A 43 1.38 -6.38 -6.06
CA ASP A 43 0.55 -7.57 -6.25
C ASP A 43 -0.75 -7.45 -5.48
N GLU A 44 -0.67 -7.01 -4.25
CA GLU A 44 -1.85 -6.92 -3.42
C GLU A 44 -2.79 -5.82 -3.91
N VAL A 45 -2.24 -4.68 -4.30
CA VAL A 45 -3.08 -3.61 -4.82
C VAL A 45 -3.80 -4.08 -6.07
N CYS A 46 -3.12 -4.80 -6.93
CA CYS A 46 -3.77 -5.32 -8.12
C CYS A 46 -4.91 -6.27 -7.77
N GLU A 47 -4.69 -7.12 -6.80
CA GLU A 47 -5.74 -8.03 -6.36
C GLU A 47 -6.92 -7.29 -5.76
N LEU A 48 -6.64 -6.32 -4.92
CA LEU A 48 -7.70 -5.59 -4.22
C LEU A 48 -8.58 -4.82 -5.21
N ASN A 49 -8.02 -4.40 -6.31
CA ASN A 49 -8.74 -3.55 -7.24
C ASN A 49 -9.14 -4.26 -8.53
N GLY A 50 -8.78 -5.54 -8.65
CA GLY A 50 -9.15 -6.30 -9.83
C GLY A 50 -8.45 -5.83 -11.09
N ILE A 51 -7.23 -5.36 -10.97
CA ILE A 51 -6.45 -4.90 -12.10
C ILE A 51 -5.16 -5.70 -12.17
N SER A 52 -4.44 -5.56 -13.27
CA SER A 52 -3.14 -6.17 -13.42
C SER A 52 -2.08 -5.09 -13.47
N GLU A 53 -0.83 -5.52 -13.30
CA GLU A 53 0.29 -4.59 -13.34
C GLU A 53 0.38 -3.84 -14.66
N ASP A 54 -0.13 -4.45 -15.71
CA ASP A 54 -0.07 -3.83 -17.03
C ASP A 54 -1.15 -2.80 -17.27
N ASN A 55 -2.07 -2.69 -16.34
CA ASN A 55 -3.16 -1.75 -16.53
C ASN A 55 -2.64 -0.32 -16.55
N THR A 56 -3.21 0.46 -17.44
CA THR A 56 -2.91 1.88 -17.48
C THR A 56 -3.70 2.57 -16.38
N LEU A 57 -2.99 3.32 -15.57
CA LEU A 57 -3.63 4.08 -14.51
C LEU A 57 -3.88 5.50 -14.99
N HIS A 58 -5.02 6.04 -14.59
CA HIS A 58 -5.39 7.38 -14.99
C HIS A 58 -5.50 8.27 -13.77
N SER A 59 -5.02 9.49 -13.91
CA SER A 59 -5.14 10.43 -12.81
C SER A 59 -6.62 10.66 -12.49
N GLY A 60 -6.90 10.84 -11.22
CA GLY A 60 -8.27 10.99 -10.76
C GLY A 60 -8.94 9.70 -10.37
N GLU A 61 -8.38 8.56 -10.74
CA GLU A 61 -8.92 7.28 -10.32
C GLU A 61 -8.57 7.00 -8.88
N TYR A 62 -9.42 6.22 -8.24
CA TYR A 62 -9.17 5.79 -6.86
C TYR A 62 -8.73 4.34 -6.85
N LEU A 63 -7.75 4.04 -6.02
CA LEU A 63 -7.32 2.68 -5.79
C LEU A 63 -7.32 2.41 -4.30
N VAL A 64 -7.71 1.19 -3.95
CA VAL A 64 -7.59 0.75 -2.57
C VAL A 64 -6.19 0.20 -2.39
N VAL A 65 -5.49 0.69 -1.38
CA VAL A 65 -4.14 0.21 -1.08
C VAL A 65 -4.13 -0.29 0.35
N SER A 66 -3.16 -1.15 0.63
CA SER A 66 -2.96 -1.63 1.98
C SER A 66 -1.64 -1.11 2.51
N TYR A 67 -1.56 -0.94 3.80
CA TYR A 67 -0.31 -0.52 4.42
C TYR A 67 -0.31 -1.02 5.85
N TYR A 68 0.89 -1.08 6.42
CA TYR A 68 1.04 -1.48 7.80
C TYR A 68 1.36 -0.28 8.64
N SER A 69 0.77 -0.24 9.82
CA SER A 69 1.01 0.86 10.72
C SER A 69 0.96 0.33 12.14
N PRO A 70 1.78 0.86 13.03
CA PRO A 70 1.68 0.44 14.42
C PRO A 70 0.35 0.87 14.98
N GLU A 71 -0.11 0.08 15.94
CA GLU A 71 -1.35 0.43 16.60
C GLU A 71 -1.14 1.72 17.36
N ILE A 72 -1.97 2.68 17.10
CA ILE A 72 -1.93 3.91 17.85
C ILE A 72 -2.82 3.68 19.03
N GLY A 73 -2.20 3.48 20.17
CA GLY A 73 -2.98 3.14 21.34
C GLY A 73 -3.73 4.35 21.82
N SER A 74 -4.70 4.68 21.29
CA SER A 74 -5.43 5.86 21.69
C SER A 74 -6.50 5.54 22.70
#